data_000545d47a0b4e876f770f27b1a789b1
#
_entry.id   000545d47a0b4e876f770f27b1a789b1
#
_cell.length_a   1.000
_cell.length_b   1.000
_cell.length_c   1.000
_cell.angle_alpha   90.00
_cell.angle_beta   90.00
_cell.angle_gamma   90.00
#
_symmetry.space_group_name_H-M   'P 1'
#
loop_
_entity.id
_entity.type
_entity.pdbx_description
1 polymer ?
#
loop_
_entity_poly.entity_id
_entity_poly.type
_entity_poly.pdbx_seq_one_letter_code
_entity_poly.pdbx_strand_id
1 'polypeptide(L)'
;MRAAIFRNGDLVADEMPEPTPEAGQVLVKTLACGICGSDLHAFHHADKMVEQAKRSGSTFGMDTKKDIVFGHEFCAEVLDHGPGTEKKLKPGTRVC
;
A
#
# COMPACT_ATOMS: atom_id res chain seq x y z
N MET A 1 8.67 -9.30 5.39
CA MET A 1 8.84 -8.85 3.99
C MET A 1 9.61 -7.55 3.93
N ARG A 2 10.38 -7.34 2.86
CA ARG A 2 11.04 -6.04 2.65
C ARG A 2 10.07 -5.07 2.00
N ALA A 3 10.09 -3.82 2.46
CA ALA A 3 9.23 -2.78 1.94
C ALA A 3 9.97 -1.43 1.86
N ALA A 4 9.52 -0.57 0.96
CA ALA A 4 9.90 0.83 0.93
C ALA A 4 8.95 1.58 1.86
N ILE A 5 9.48 2.15 2.92
CA ILE A 5 8.69 2.71 4.02
C ILE A 5 8.97 4.20 4.15
N PHE A 6 7.91 4.99 4.13
CA PHE A 6 7.97 6.39 4.51
C PHE A 6 7.87 6.47 6.03
N ARG A 7 8.96 6.93 6.66
CA ARG A 7 9.11 6.98 8.11
C ARG A 7 9.80 8.26 8.53
N ASN A 8 9.14 9.05 9.35
CA ASN A 8 9.72 10.31 9.89
C ASN A 8 10.24 11.25 8.79
N GLY A 9 9.55 11.36 7.68
CA GLY A 9 9.94 12.22 6.56
C GLY A 9 10.96 11.63 5.60
N ASP A 10 11.46 10.42 5.87
CA ASP A 10 12.43 9.73 5.02
C ASP A 10 11.83 8.46 4.39
N LEU A 11 12.40 8.07 3.26
CA LEU A 11 12.09 6.81 2.60
C LEU A 11 13.20 5.80 2.90
N VAL A 12 12.84 4.73 3.58
CA VAL A 12 13.79 3.69 4.00
C VAL A 12 13.36 2.31 3.49
N ALA A 13 14.32 1.43 3.26
CA ALA A 13 14.06 0.03 2.98
C ALA A 13 14.24 -0.78 4.27
N ASP A 14 13.19 -1.42 4.75
CA ASP A 14 13.23 -2.17 6.00
C ASP A 14 12.30 -3.39 5.94
N GLU A 15 12.45 -4.26 6.92
CA GLU A 15 11.58 -5.42 7.09
C GLU A 15 10.27 -5.02 7.79
N MET A 16 9.18 -5.60 7.31
CA MET A 16 7.86 -5.49 7.95
C MET A 16 7.23 -6.86 8.10
N PRO A 17 6.33 -7.05 9.08
CA PRO A 17 5.52 -8.27 9.16
C PRO A 17 4.70 -8.46 7.88
N GLU A 18 4.51 -9.70 7.46
CA GLU A 18 3.56 -9.98 6.38
C GLU A 18 2.14 -9.60 6.80
N PRO A 19 1.40 -8.91 5.92
CA PRO A 19 0.02 -8.56 6.24
C PRO A 19 -0.88 -9.79 6.23
N THR A 20 -1.92 -9.76 7.05
CA THR A 20 -2.99 -10.77 7.04
C THR A 20 -4.20 -10.16 6.36
N PRO A 21 -4.76 -10.78 5.30
CA PRO A 21 -5.91 -10.22 4.61
C PRO A 21 -7.16 -10.29 5.48
N GLU A 22 -7.91 -9.22 5.52
CA GLU A 22 -9.22 -9.13 6.17
C GLU A 22 -10.34 -9.50 5.21
N ALA A 23 -11.59 -9.53 5.69
CA ALA A 23 -12.75 -9.79 4.86
C ALA A 23 -12.81 -8.78 3.69
N GLY A 24 -13.00 -9.26 2.47
CA GLY A 24 -13.00 -8.47 1.25
C GLY A 24 -11.62 -8.17 0.67
N GLN A 25 -10.56 -8.63 1.31
CA GLN A 25 -9.19 -8.40 0.87
C GLN A 25 -8.55 -9.64 0.26
N VAL A 26 -7.57 -9.40 -0.59
CA VAL A 26 -6.76 -10.45 -1.24
C VAL A 26 -5.30 -10.23 -0.88
N LEU A 27 -4.63 -11.28 -0.45
CA LEU A 27 -3.19 -11.26 -0.23
C LEU A 27 -2.47 -11.53 -1.55
N VAL A 28 -1.54 -10.68 -1.91
CA VAL A 28 -0.78 -10.80 -3.15
C VAL A 28 0.72 -10.73 -2.89
N LYS A 29 1.49 -11.40 -3.75
CA LYS A 29 2.94 -11.29 -3.80
C LYS A 29 3.31 -10.29 -4.89
N THR A 30 3.92 -9.19 -4.53
CA THR A 30 4.40 -8.20 -5.48
C THR A 30 5.54 -8.78 -6.32
N LEU A 31 5.38 -8.77 -7.64
CA LEU A 31 6.39 -9.22 -8.60
C LEU A 31 7.24 -8.06 -9.10
N ALA A 32 6.62 -6.92 -9.34
CA ALA A 32 7.27 -5.69 -9.75
C ALA A 32 6.43 -4.50 -9.34
N CYS A 33 7.08 -3.39 -9.00
CA CYS A 33 6.40 -2.15 -8.65
C CYS A 33 7.06 -0.99 -9.36
N GLY A 34 6.27 -0.22 -10.10
CA GLY A 34 6.72 1.01 -10.76
C GLY A 34 6.74 2.19 -9.80
N ILE A 35 7.40 3.26 -10.21
CA ILE A 35 7.39 4.54 -9.50
C ILE A 35 6.39 5.46 -10.20
N CYS A 36 5.41 5.94 -9.45
CA CYS A 36 4.46 6.95 -9.93
C CYS A 36 4.91 8.34 -9.48
N GLY A 37 4.61 9.36 -10.27
CA GLY A 37 4.86 10.74 -9.86
C GLY A 37 4.17 11.12 -8.54
N SER A 38 3.04 10.50 -8.22
CA SER A 38 2.35 10.71 -6.94
C SER A 38 3.13 10.18 -5.73
N ASP A 39 3.99 9.17 -5.90
CA ASP A 39 4.89 8.70 -4.85
C ASP A 39 5.89 9.80 -4.47
N LEU A 40 6.48 10.44 -5.47
CA LEU A 40 7.41 11.55 -5.26
C LEU A 40 6.71 12.77 -4.65
N HIS A 41 5.51 13.06 -5.12
CA HIS A 41 4.69 14.15 -4.56
C HIS A 41 4.35 13.88 -3.09
N ALA A 42 3.94 12.67 -2.75
CA ALA A 42 3.67 12.28 -1.36
C ALA A 42 4.92 12.35 -0.49
N PHE A 43 6.07 11.94 -1.00
CA PHE A 43 7.34 12.03 -0.27
C PHE A 43 7.69 13.47 0.09
N HIS A 44 7.53 14.41 -0.85
CA HIS A 44 7.88 15.81 -0.64
C HIS A 44 6.79 16.63 0.07
N HIS A 45 5.53 16.23 -0.03
CA HIS A 45 4.38 17.02 0.40
C HIS A 45 3.36 16.24 1.26
N ALA A 46 3.83 15.22 2.00
CA ALA A 46 2.96 14.36 2.80
C ALA A 46 2.04 15.14 3.74
N ASP A 47 2.57 16.14 4.46
CA ASP A 47 1.78 16.95 5.41
C ASP A 47 0.68 17.74 4.72
N LYS A 48 0.95 18.31 3.55
CA LYS A 48 -0.04 19.02 2.73
C LYS A 48 -1.14 18.09 2.23
N MET A 49 -0.79 16.86 1.83
CA MET A 49 -1.76 15.87 1.39
C MET A 49 -2.70 15.45 2.52
N VAL A 50 -2.18 15.26 3.72
CA VAL A 50 -2.99 14.96 4.91
C VAL A 50 -3.94 16.11 5.23
N GLU A 51 -3.46 17.35 5.18
CA GLU A 51 -4.28 18.54 5.41
C GLU A 51 -5.39 18.67 4.37
N GLN A 52 -5.09 18.50 3.10
CA GLN A 52 -6.08 18.52 2.02
C GLN A 52 -7.14 17.43 2.17
N ALA A 53 -6.74 16.23 2.55
CA ALA A 53 -7.66 15.13 2.80
C ALA A 53 -8.63 15.46 3.94
N LYS A 54 -8.15 16.06 5.01
CA LYS A 54 -8.99 16.52 6.13
C LYS A 54 -9.98 17.60 5.70
N ARG A 55 -9.54 18.59 4.90
CA ARG A 55 -10.39 19.67 4.40
C ARG A 55 -11.48 19.20 3.45
N SER A 56 -11.18 18.23 2.61
CA SER A 56 -12.13 17.67 1.64
C SER A 56 -13.08 16.63 2.24
N GLY A 57 -12.90 16.26 3.51
CA GLY A 57 -13.68 15.19 4.15
C GLY A 57 -13.37 13.81 3.60
N SER A 58 -12.23 13.64 2.94
CA SER A 58 -11.80 12.35 2.40
C SER A 58 -11.53 11.35 3.53
N THR A 59 -11.98 10.10 3.34
CA THR A 59 -11.66 8.99 4.23
C THR A 59 -10.29 8.37 3.92
N PHE A 60 -9.59 8.88 2.93
CA PHE A 60 -8.24 8.48 2.61
C PHE A 60 -7.29 8.95 3.71
N GLY A 61 -7.09 8.09 4.70
CA GLY A 61 -6.28 8.38 5.88
C GLY A 61 -4.82 8.02 5.67
N MET A 62 -3.97 9.01 5.39
CA MET A 62 -2.54 8.86 5.53
C MET A 62 -2.13 9.48 6.86
N ASP A 63 -1.59 8.65 7.77
CA ASP A 63 -1.06 9.11 9.05
C ASP A 63 0.46 9.16 8.97
N THR A 64 1.02 10.36 8.84
CA THR A 64 2.47 10.58 8.73
C THR A 64 3.26 10.23 9.99
N LYS A 65 2.57 9.99 11.11
CA LYS A 65 3.18 9.54 12.36
C LYS A 65 3.45 8.03 12.38
N LYS A 66 2.86 7.29 11.46
CA LYS A 66 3.03 5.85 11.31
C LYS A 66 3.86 5.53 10.07
N ASP A 67 4.43 4.34 10.05
CA ASP A 67 5.08 3.82 8.86
C ASP A 67 4.06 3.66 7.73
N ILE A 68 4.39 4.19 6.56
CA ILE A 68 3.56 4.09 5.36
C ILE A 68 4.34 3.33 4.30
N VAL A 69 3.80 2.22 3.83
CA VAL A 69 4.41 1.48 2.72
C VAL A 69 4.10 2.21 1.42
N PHE A 70 5.15 2.54 0.67
CA PHE A 70 5.03 3.21 -0.62
C PHE A 70 4.98 2.20 -1.77
N GLY A 71 4.38 2.65 -2.88
CA GLY A 71 4.19 1.90 -4.09
C GLY A 71 2.73 1.51 -4.29
N HIS A 72 2.17 1.82 -5.45
CA HIS A 72 0.77 1.53 -5.78
C HIS A 72 0.54 1.16 -7.25
N GLU A 73 1.59 1.19 -8.05
CA GLU A 73 1.57 0.72 -9.44
C GLU A 73 2.36 -0.58 -9.54
N PHE A 74 1.71 -1.69 -9.29
CA PHE A 74 2.40 -2.98 -9.17
C PHE A 74 1.74 -4.07 -10.01
N CYS A 75 2.52 -5.08 -10.35
CA CYS A 75 2.06 -6.36 -10.84
C CYS A 75 2.30 -7.39 -9.73
N ALA A 76 1.31 -8.20 -9.45
CA ALA A 76 1.35 -9.14 -8.34
C ALA A 76 0.69 -10.46 -8.68
N GLU A 77 0.98 -11.47 -7.86
CA GLU A 77 0.37 -12.80 -7.93
C GLU A 77 -0.51 -13.02 -6.72
N VAL A 78 -1.73 -13.48 -6.94
CA VAL A 78 -2.67 -13.79 -5.86
C VAL A 78 -2.17 -14.99 -5.07
N LEU A 79 -2.07 -14.84 -3.74
CA LEU A 79 -1.66 -15.90 -2.82
C LEU A 79 -2.85 -16.47 -2.05
N ASP A 80 -3.69 -15.62 -1.48
CA ASP A 80 -4.76 -16.02 -0.58
C ASP A 80 -5.85 -14.94 -0.49
N HIS A 81 -6.94 -15.26 0.17
CA HIS A 81 -8.09 -14.40 0.36
C HIS A 81 -8.40 -14.25 1.85
N GLY A 82 -8.97 -13.11 2.23
CA GLY A 82 -9.47 -12.89 3.57
C GLY A 82 -10.69 -13.75 3.89
N PRO A 83 -11.04 -13.88 5.18
CA PRO A 83 -12.20 -14.66 5.61
C PRO A 83 -13.49 -14.18 4.96
N GLY A 84 -14.34 -15.10 4.50
CA GLY A 84 -15.63 -14.77 3.88
C GLY A 84 -15.58 -14.02 2.56
N THR A 85 -14.38 -13.86 1.98
CA THR A 85 -14.18 -13.19 0.69
C THR A 85 -14.54 -14.11 -0.47
N GLU A 86 -15.28 -13.59 -1.47
CA GLU A 86 -15.51 -14.34 -2.72
C GLU A 86 -14.20 -14.65 -3.41
N LYS A 87 -13.96 -15.93 -3.71
CA LYS A 87 -12.72 -16.41 -4.33
C LYS A 87 -12.80 -16.34 -5.85
N LYS A 88 -13.06 -15.16 -6.42
CA LYS A 88 -13.12 -14.94 -7.87
C LYS A 88 -11.74 -15.05 -8.53
N LEU A 89 -10.70 -14.65 -7.80
CA LEU A 89 -9.32 -14.71 -8.27
C LEU A 89 -8.64 -15.93 -7.66
N LYS A 90 -8.23 -16.87 -8.50
CA LYS A 90 -7.54 -18.07 -8.02
C LYS A 90 -6.10 -17.74 -7.62
N PRO A 91 -5.53 -18.43 -6.60
CA PRO A 91 -4.10 -18.38 -6.32
C PRO A 91 -3.27 -18.63 -7.58
N GLY A 92 -2.23 -17.86 -7.80
CA GLY A 92 -1.41 -17.88 -9.00
C GLY A 92 -1.86 -16.91 -10.09
N THR A 93 -3.03 -16.30 -9.98
CA THR A 93 -3.50 -15.29 -10.95
C THR A 93 -2.66 -14.01 -10.81
N ARG A 94 -2.21 -13.46 -11.95
CA ARG A 94 -1.52 -12.18 -11.99
C ARG A 94 -2.54 -11.05 -12.04
N VAL A 95 -2.30 -10.02 -11.23
CA VAL A 95 -3.14 -8.84 -11.11
C VAL A 95 -2.30 -7.57 -11.08
N CYS A 96 -2.92 -6.47 -11.39
CA CYS A 96 -2.31 -5.13 -11.28
C CYS A 96 -3.31 -4.10 -10.74
#